data_085b71d7c8f045280913c2d885d7cd41
#
_entry.id   085b71d7c8f045280913c2d885d7cd41
#
_cell.length_a   1.000
_cell.length_b   1.000
_cell.length_c   1.000
_cell.angle_alpha   90.00
_cell.angle_beta   90.00
_cell.angle_gamma   90.00
#
_symmetry.space_group_name_H-M   'P 1'
#
loop_
_entity.id
_entity.type
_entity.pdbx_description
1 polymer ?
#
loop_
_entity_poly.entity_id
_entity_poly.type
_entity_poly.pdbx_seq_one_letter_code
_entity_poly.pdbx_strand_id
1 'polypeptide(L)'
;MSDAIDGVPKPPLPSDVLIRQALPSDALAIHALMRPYVMQRHLIPRSEAEVIEMTRHGFVAVQMENEAESRIVGFSAVEIYSPKLAELQCLAVHPDYQRGGVGRALVARCVQRAADLNVMEVMAISSSDGFLQSCGFGYPLPDQKKALFYQLRARHIE
;
A
#
# COMPACT_ATOMS: atom_id res chain seq x y z
N MET A 1 -5.91 -4.50 -22.50
CA MET A 1 -5.39 -5.80 -22.91
C MET A 1 -4.76 -6.46 -21.72
N SER A 2 -5.50 -7.24 -21.09
CA SER A 2 -5.08 -7.98 -19.92
C SER A 2 -4.96 -9.43 -20.33
N ASP A 3 -3.79 -9.80 -20.77
CA ASP A 3 -3.45 -11.20 -20.69
C ASP A 3 -3.09 -11.45 -19.24
N ALA A 4 -4.12 -11.84 -18.53
CA ALA A 4 -4.06 -12.34 -17.20
C ALA A 4 -2.92 -13.35 -17.09
N ILE A 5 -2.07 -13.15 -16.13
CA ILE A 5 -1.28 -14.23 -15.58
C ILE A 5 -2.28 -15.10 -14.79
N ASP A 6 -3.14 -15.76 -15.57
CA ASP A 6 -4.04 -16.79 -15.05
C ASP A 6 -3.21 -18.00 -14.70
N GLY A 7 -3.12 -18.32 -13.45
CA GLY A 7 -2.60 -19.62 -13.06
C GLY A 7 -2.10 -19.78 -11.65
N VAL A 8 -1.86 -18.69 -10.90
CA VAL A 8 -1.54 -18.84 -9.48
C VAL A 8 -2.77 -18.49 -8.66
N PRO A 9 -3.40 -19.45 -7.97
CA PRO A 9 -4.52 -19.13 -7.10
C PRO A 9 -4.07 -18.09 -6.09
N LYS A 10 -4.76 -16.93 -6.06
CA LYS A 10 -4.54 -15.95 -5.01
C LYS A 10 -4.85 -16.61 -3.68
N PRO A 11 -3.92 -16.65 -2.72
CA PRO A 11 -4.27 -17.18 -1.41
C PRO A 11 -5.45 -16.40 -0.85
N PRO A 12 -6.47 -17.05 -0.31
CA PRO A 12 -7.57 -16.36 0.33
C PRO A 12 -7.05 -15.57 1.52
N LEU A 13 -7.68 -14.42 1.82
CA LEU A 13 -7.42 -13.71 3.07
C LEU A 13 -7.68 -14.63 4.27
N PRO A 14 -6.94 -14.47 5.38
CA PRO A 14 -7.32 -15.11 6.63
C PRO A 14 -8.79 -14.81 6.95
N SER A 15 -9.51 -15.78 7.47
CA SER A 15 -10.96 -15.68 7.70
C SER A 15 -11.35 -14.59 8.69
N ASP A 16 -10.41 -14.17 9.52
CA ASP A 16 -10.57 -13.10 10.52
C ASP A 16 -10.12 -11.72 10.04
N VAL A 17 -9.68 -11.60 8.79
CA VAL A 17 -9.19 -10.34 8.22
C VAL A 17 -10.13 -9.83 7.14
N LEU A 18 -10.47 -8.55 7.24
CA LEU A 18 -11.23 -7.85 6.23
C LEU A 18 -10.48 -6.61 5.75
N ILE A 19 -10.64 -6.26 4.47
CA ILE A 19 -10.11 -5.03 3.88
C ILE A 19 -11.25 -4.01 3.78
N ARG A 20 -11.02 -2.81 4.27
CA ARG A 20 -11.95 -1.68 4.12
C ARG A 20 -11.21 -0.39 3.80
N GLN A 21 -11.93 0.61 3.37
CA GLN A 21 -11.36 1.95 3.22
C GLN A 21 -10.90 2.47 4.58
N ALA A 22 -9.73 3.12 4.60
CA ALA A 22 -9.22 3.78 5.78
C ALA A 22 -10.05 5.02 6.13
N LEU A 23 -10.13 5.32 7.41
CA LEU A 23 -10.78 6.50 7.96
C LEU A 23 -9.75 7.40 8.64
N PRO A 24 -9.97 8.72 8.72
CA PRO A 24 -9.09 9.61 9.47
C PRO A 24 -8.83 9.15 10.92
N SER A 25 -9.83 8.53 11.55
CA SER A 25 -9.70 7.96 12.90
C SER A 25 -8.75 6.76 12.99
N ASP A 26 -8.38 6.15 11.89
CA ASP A 26 -7.39 5.07 11.85
C ASP A 26 -5.94 5.57 11.88
N ALA A 27 -5.71 6.87 11.74
CA ALA A 27 -4.37 7.42 11.48
C ALA A 27 -3.34 7.06 12.55
N LEU A 28 -3.70 7.09 13.83
CA LEU A 28 -2.77 6.72 14.91
C LEU A 28 -2.36 5.25 14.84
N ALA A 29 -3.32 4.36 14.60
CA ALA A 29 -3.04 2.93 14.46
C ALA A 29 -2.21 2.64 13.20
N ILE A 30 -2.47 3.32 12.09
CA ILE A 30 -1.69 3.22 10.86
C ILE A 30 -0.26 3.70 11.12
N HIS A 31 -0.10 4.84 11.77
CA HIS A 31 1.22 5.39 12.09
C HIS A 31 2.03 4.43 12.97
N ALA A 32 1.40 3.83 13.97
CA ALA A 32 2.02 2.83 14.82
C ALA A 32 2.42 1.57 14.04
N LEU A 33 1.58 1.11 13.11
CA LEU A 33 1.89 -0.03 12.22
C LEU A 33 3.10 0.25 11.33
N MET A 34 3.23 1.47 10.82
CA MET A 34 4.31 1.86 9.91
C MET A 34 5.65 2.04 10.63
N ARG A 35 5.64 2.39 11.90
CA ARG A 35 6.83 2.80 12.66
C ARG A 35 8.01 1.82 12.59
N PRO A 36 7.85 0.51 12.79
CA PRO A 36 8.96 -0.44 12.67
C PRO A 36 9.60 -0.41 11.28
N TYR A 37 8.80 -0.27 10.23
CA TYR A 37 9.29 -0.22 8.85
C TYR A 37 10.00 1.08 8.53
N VAL A 38 9.56 2.19 9.11
CA VAL A 38 10.27 3.48 9.03
C VAL A 38 11.64 3.39 9.70
N MET A 39 11.70 2.79 10.88
CA MET A 39 12.95 2.60 11.62
C MET A 39 13.93 1.67 10.88
N GLN A 40 13.42 0.68 10.16
CA GLN A 40 14.20 -0.22 9.30
C GLN A 40 14.53 0.37 7.94
N ARG A 41 14.13 1.62 7.67
CA ARG A 41 14.30 2.33 6.38
C ARG A 41 13.63 1.64 5.19
N HIS A 42 12.57 0.89 5.43
CA HIS A 42 11.73 0.31 4.39
C HIS A 42 10.62 1.25 3.96
N LEU A 43 10.20 2.17 4.83
CA LEU A 43 9.21 3.20 4.54
C LEU A 43 9.75 4.59 4.86
N ILE A 44 9.28 5.56 4.10
CA ILE A 44 9.55 6.98 4.35
C ILE A 44 8.73 7.44 5.56
N PRO A 45 9.32 8.20 6.49
CA PRO A 45 8.57 8.77 7.61
C PRO A 45 7.42 9.67 7.13
N ARG A 46 6.29 9.56 7.79
CA ARG A 46 5.10 10.39 7.55
C ARG A 46 4.64 10.97 8.88
N SER A 47 4.25 12.24 8.87
CA SER A 47 3.58 12.83 10.03
C SER A 47 2.16 12.26 10.17
N GLU A 48 1.57 12.43 11.35
CA GLU A 48 0.17 12.05 11.56
C GLU A 48 -0.77 12.77 10.58
N ALA A 49 -0.54 14.06 10.34
CA ALA A 49 -1.33 14.83 9.38
C ALA A 49 -1.23 14.28 7.95
N GLU A 50 -0.03 13.86 7.52
CA GLU A 50 0.14 13.19 6.23
C GLU A 50 -0.61 11.87 6.16
N VAL A 51 -0.59 11.08 7.24
CA VAL A 51 -1.33 9.80 7.30
C VAL A 51 -2.83 10.06 7.21
N ILE A 52 -3.35 11.08 7.89
CA ILE A 52 -4.76 11.47 7.78
C ILE A 52 -5.15 11.77 6.33
N GLU A 53 -4.33 12.55 5.62
CA GLU A 53 -4.56 12.84 4.19
C GLU A 53 -4.52 11.56 3.34
N MET A 54 -3.60 10.66 3.63
CA MET A 54 -3.48 9.39 2.91
C MET A 54 -4.69 8.48 3.08
N THR A 55 -5.45 8.61 4.15
CA THR A 55 -6.67 7.78 4.35
C THR A 55 -7.73 8.03 3.29
N ARG A 56 -7.71 9.19 2.62
CA ARG A 56 -8.66 9.52 1.55
C ARG A 56 -8.69 8.47 0.43
N HIS A 57 -7.54 7.96 0.05
CA HIS A 57 -7.36 6.92 -0.96
C HIS A 57 -6.56 5.75 -0.38
N GLY A 58 -6.80 5.44 0.87
CA GLY A 58 -6.13 4.39 1.61
C GLY A 58 -7.07 3.28 2.04
N PHE A 59 -6.48 2.12 2.28
CA PHE A 59 -7.18 0.92 2.72
C PHE A 59 -6.45 0.29 3.90
N VAL A 60 -7.21 -0.25 4.81
CA VAL A 60 -6.70 -0.98 5.97
C VAL A 60 -7.15 -2.43 5.93
N ALA A 61 -6.28 -3.30 6.39
CA ALA A 61 -6.61 -4.67 6.74
C ALA A 61 -6.91 -4.71 8.24
N VAL A 62 -8.07 -5.19 8.59
CA VAL A 62 -8.56 -5.22 9.97
C VAL A 62 -8.72 -6.68 10.39
N GLN A 63 -8.05 -7.04 11.47
CA GLN A 63 -8.25 -8.32 12.11
C GLN A 63 -9.38 -8.19 13.13
N MET A 64 -10.39 -9.04 12.98
CA MET A 64 -11.59 -9.07 13.80
C MET A 64 -11.47 -10.18 14.83
N GLU A 65 -11.20 -9.84 16.10
CA GLU A 65 -11.17 -10.86 17.16
C GLU A 65 -12.58 -11.19 17.66
N ASN A 66 -13.43 -10.16 17.73
CA ASN A 66 -14.85 -10.29 18.03
C ASN A 66 -15.56 -9.00 17.56
N GLU A 67 -16.88 -8.89 17.75
CA GLU A 67 -17.63 -7.71 17.31
C GLU A 67 -17.19 -6.40 18.00
N ALA A 68 -16.53 -6.50 19.16
CA ALA A 68 -16.11 -5.34 19.95
C ALA A 68 -14.63 -4.99 19.81
N GLU A 69 -13.80 -5.91 19.32
CA GLU A 69 -12.35 -5.74 19.24
C GLU A 69 -11.86 -5.98 17.80
N SER A 70 -11.21 -4.96 17.27
CA SER A 70 -10.58 -5.03 15.95
C SER A 70 -9.21 -4.35 16.00
N ARG A 71 -8.29 -4.85 15.20
CA ARG A 71 -6.92 -4.35 15.12
C ARG A 71 -6.52 -4.14 13.66
N ILE A 72 -5.90 -3.01 13.38
CA ILE A 72 -5.33 -2.75 12.06
C ILE A 72 -4.02 -3.51 11.94
N VAL A 73 -3.96 -4.41 10.95
CA VAL A 73 -2.80 -5.27 10.68
C VAL A 73 -2.18 -5.01 9.31
N GLY A 74 -2.73 -4.11 8.53
CA GLY A 74 -2.20 -3.73 7.24
C GLY A 74 -2.73 -2.38 6.78
N PHE A 75 -1.92 -1.71 5.95
CA PHE A 75 -2.29 -0.43 5.35
C PHE A 75 -1.57 -0.28 4.00
N SER A 76 -2.23 0.34 3.07
CA SER A 76 -1.63 0.94 1.89
C SER A 76 -2.52 2.06 1.37
N ALA A 77 -1.92 3.00 0.67
CA ALA A 77 -2.63 4.09 0.03
C ALA A 77 -2.17 4.28 -1.41
N VAL A 78 -2.99 4.93 -2.19
CA VAL A 78 -2.61 5.43 -3.51
C VAL A 78 -2.76 6.93 -3.54
N GLU A 79 -1.70 7.63 -3.91
CA GLU A 79 -1.73 9.08 -4.10
C GLU A 79 -2.02 9.39 -5.56
N ILE A 80 -3.00 10.25 -5.80
CA ILE A 80 -3.41 10.65 -7.14
C ILE A 80 -2.71 11.95 -7.48
N TYR A 81 -1.75 11.91 -8.40
CA TYR A 81 -1.02 13.09 -8.84
C TYR A 81 -1.71 13.82 -9.98
N SER A 82 -2.25 13.06 -10.91
CA SER A 82 -2.90 13.58 -12.11
C SER A 82 -3.76 12.49 -12.75
N PRO A 83 -4.53 12.80 -13.81
CA PRO A 83 -5.21 11.78 -14.59
C PRO A 83 -4.27 10.73 -15.22
N LYS A 84 -2.98 11.03 -15.29
CA LYS A 84 -2.01 10.13 -15.91
C LYS A 84 -1.26 9.25 -14.92
N LEU A 85 -1.15 9.66 -13.65
CA LEU A 85 -0.25 9.01 -12.71
C LEU A 85 -0.79 9.03 -11.29
N ALA A 86 -0.74 7.89 -10.67
CA ALA A 86 -0.88 7.71 -9.23
C ALA A 86 0.32 6.94 -8.70
N GLU A 87 0.51 6.96 -7.39
CA GLU A 87 1.59 6.23 -6.72
C GLU A 87 1.06 5.41 -5.55
N LEU A 88 1.38 4.11 -5.57
CA LEU A 88 1.16 3.23 -4.43
C LEU A 88 2.15 3.58 -3.33
N GLN A 89 1.65 3.83 -2.12
CA GLN A 89 2.47 4.30 -1.00
C GLN A 89 2.20 3.53 0.28
N CYS A 90 3.22 3.44 1.12
CA CYS A 90 3.13 3.02 2.53
C CYS A 90 2.53 1.62 2.73
N LEU A 91 2.81 0.68 1.83
CA LEU A 91 2.40 -0.71 2.05
C LEU A 91 3.10 -1.27 3.28
N ALA A 92 2.33 -1.56 4.31
CA ALA A 92 2.79 -2.15 5.55
C ALA A 92 1.81 -3.25 5.99
N VAL A 93 2.36 -4.40 6.36
CA VAL A 93 1.59 -5.53 6.91
C VAL A 93 2.28 -6.00 8.17
N HIS A 94 1.52 -6.15 9.25
CA HIS A 94 2.02 -6.68 10.51
C HIS A 94 2.73 -8.03 10.28
N PRO A 95 3.89 -8.29 10.91
CA PRO A 95 4.67 -9.50 10.64
C PRO A 95 3.88 -10.81 10.74
N ASP A 96 2.96 -10.91 11.70
CA ASP A 96 2.13 -12.10 11.90
C ASP A 96 1.12 -12.36 10.77
N TYR A 97 0.91 -11.38 9.91
CA TYR A 97 -0.06 -11.43 8.80
C TYR A 97 0.60 -11.35 7.43
N GLN A 98 1.93 -11.38 7.38
CA GLN A 98 2.65 -11.44 6.10
C GLN A 98 2.51 -12.82 5.47
N ARG A 99 2.61 -12.88 4.12
CA ARG A 99 2.48 -14.09 3.30
C ARG A 99 1.07 -14.72 3.29
N GLY A 100 0.09 -14.08 3.92
CA GLY A 100 -1.30 -14.55 3.94
C GLY A 100 -2.22 -13.86 2.94
N GLY A 101 -1.68 -13.14 1.95
CA GLY A 101 -2.48 -12.45 0.93
C GLY A 101 -2.96 -11.04 1.32
N VAL A 102 -2.67 -10.57 2.53
CA VAL A 102 -3.11 -9.24 3.00
C VAL A 102 -2.48 -8.12 2.17
N GLY A 103 -1.16 -8.16 1.95
CA GLY A 103 -0.48 -7.15 1.14
C GLY A 103 -1.00 -7.11 -0.29
N ARG A 104 -1.20 -8.25 -0.91
CA ARG A 104 -1.78 -8.36 -2.26
C ARG A 104 -3.20 -7.77 -2.33
N ALA A 105 -4.03 -8.05 -1.34
CA ALA A 105 -5.39 -7.54 -1.29
C ALA A 105 -5.40 -6.00 -1.11
N LEU A 106 -4.51 -5.45 -0.29
CA LEU A 106 -4.36 -4.00 -0.13
C LEU A 106 -3.93 -3.33 -1.44
N VAL A 107 -2.93 -3.89 -2.11
CA VAL A 107 -2.46 -3.38 -3.41
C VAL A 107 -3.59 -3.42 -4.45
N ALA A 108 -4.35 -4.52 -4.51
CA ALA A 108 -5.48 -4.64 -5.44
C ALA A 108 -6.55 -3.57 -5.20
N ARG A 109 -6.85 -3.24 -3.94
CA ARG A 109 -7.82 -2.18 -3.61
C ARG A 109 -7.30 -0.79 -4.00
N CYS A 110 -6.01 -0.53 -3.80
CA CYS A 110 -5.38 0.72 -4.23
C CYS A 110 -5.39 0.88 -5.76
N VAL A 111 -5.03 -0.15 -6.49
CA VAL A 111 -5.06 -0.16 -7.96
C VAL A 111 -6.49 0.04 -8.48
N GLN A 112 -7.46 -0.64 -7.89
CA GLN A 112 -8.87 -0.49 -8.25
C GLN A 112 -9.36 0.95 -7.99
N ARG A 113 -8.95 1.56 -6.87
CA ARG A 113 -9.29 2.95 -6.58
C ARG A 113 -8.77 3.91 -7.64
N ALA A 114 -7.53 3.74 -8.09
CA ALA A 114 -6.97 4.53 -9.17
C ALA A 114 -7.72 4.30 -10.49
N ALA A 115 -8.06 3.06 -10.80
CA ALA A 115 -8.84 2.72 -11.98
C ALA A 115 -10.23 3.36 -11.95
N ASP A 116 -10.91 3.36 -10.81
CA ASP A 116 -12.23 3.98 -10.64
C ASP A 116 -12.19 5.51 -10.82
N LEU A 117 -11.03 6.11 -10.57
CA LEU A 117 -10.77 7.54 -10.80
C LEU A 117 -10.20 7.84 -12.20
N ASN A 118 -10.19 6.85 -13.09
CA ASN A 118 -9.70 6.94 -14.47
C ASN A 118 -8.24 7.38 -14.58
N VAL A 119 -7.41 7.00 -13.62
CA VAL A 119 -5.96 7.23 -13.70
C VAL A 119 -5.35 6.26 -14.72
N MET A 120 -4.42 6.75 -15.54
CA MET A 120 -3.82 5.96 -16.61
C MET A 120 -2.92 4.84 -16.09
N GLU A 121 -2.07 5.14 -15.11
CA GLU A 121 -1.13 4.16 -14.54
C GLU A 121 -0.81 4.44 -13.08
N VAL A 122 -0.43 3.40 -12.38
CA VAL A 122 0.00 3.44 -10.97
C VAL A 122 1.47 3.08 -10.90
N MET A 123 2.27 3.98 -10.34
CA MET A 123 3.69 3.79 -10.07
C MET A 123 3.87 3.22 -8.66
N ALA A 124 4.90 2.43 -8.47
CA ALA A 124 5.38 2.05 -7.16
C ALA A 124 6.91 2.11 -7.12
N ILE A 125 7.46 2.62 -6.03
CA ILE A 125 8.89 2.62 -5.78
C ILE A 125 9.13 1.70 -4.59
N SER A 126 9.86 0.62 -4.82
CA SER A 126 10.03 -0.43 -3.81
C SER A 126 11.36 -1.17 -4.02
N SER A 127 11.87 -1.74 -2.94
CA SER A 127 12.94 -2.75 -2.99
C SER A 127 12.38 -4.17 -3.20
N SER A 128 11.07 -4.35 -3.26
CA SER A 128 10.38 -5.64 -3.37
C SER A 128 9.76 -5.84 -4.76
N ASP A 129 10.58 -5.76 -5.79
CA ASP A 129 10.14 -5.84 -7.20
C ASP A 129 9.34 -7.12 -7.48
N GLY A 130 9.82 -8.26 -6.99
CA GLY A 130 9.16 -9.54 -7.23
C GLY A 130 7.74 -9.60 -6.69
N PHE A 131 7.50 -9.04 -5.51
CA PHE A 131 6.15 -8.96 -4.96
C PHE A 131 5.23 -8.09 -5.82
N LEU A 132 5.68 -6.89 -6.20
CA LEU A 132 4.91 -5.99 -7.04
C LEU A 132 4.66 -6.56 -8.43
N GLN A 133 5.64 -7.23 -9.02
CA GLN A 133 5.46 -7.94 -10.29
C GLN A 133 4.39 -9.02 -10.17
N SER A 134 4.35 -9.75 -9.05
CA SER A 134 3.30 -10.73 -8.79
C SER A 134 1.91 -10.10 -8.64
N CYS A 135 1.84 -8.80 -8.33
CA CYS A 135 0.60 -8.01 -8.28
C CYS A 135 0.24 -7.35 -9.62
N GLY A 136 1.00 -7.60 -10.69
CA GLY A 136 0.72 -7.06 -12.01
C GLY A 136 1.51 -5.80 -12.39
N PHE A 137 2.42 -5.35 -11.53
CA PHE A 137 3.31 -4.23 -11.86
C PHE A 137 4.43 -4.69 -12.79
N GLY A 138 4.87 -3.80 -13.67
CA GLY A 138 5.98 -4.05 -14.56
C GLY A 138 6.74 -2.77 -14.88
N TYR A 139 7.83 -2.90 -15.60
CA TYR A 139 8.59 -1.76 -16.05
C TYR A 139 8.06 -1.27 -17.40
N PRO A 140 7.71 0.03 -17.53
CA PRO A 140 7.19 0.57 -18.80
C PRO A 140 8.25 0.64 -19.89
N LEU A 141 9.54 0.63 -19.52
CA LEU A 141 10.68 0.63 -20.44
C LEU A 141 11.60 -0.55 -20.12
N PRO A 142 12.18 -1.23 -21.15
CA PRO A 142 13.01 -2.42 -20.95
C PRO A 142 14.22 -2.18 -20.03
N ASP A 143 14.82 -1.00 -20.11
CA ASP A 143 16.04 -0.64 -19.38
C ASP A 143 15.79 0.31 -18.23
N GLN A 144 14.54 0.40 -17.78
CA GLN A 144 14.23 1.28 -16.65
C GLN A 144 14.97 0.82 -15.40
N LYS A 145 15.68 1.75 -14.81
CA LYS A 145 16.50 1.56 -13.62
C LYS A 145 15.77 2.08 -12.38
N LYS A 146 16.54 2.51 -11.39
CA LYS A 146 16.02 3.09 -10.15
C LYS A 146 15.49 4.50 -10.39
N ALA A 147 14.49 4.91 -9.61
CA ALA A 147 14.07 6.30 -9.54
C ALA A 147 15.16 7.15 -8.85
N LEU A 148 15.42 8.32 -9.40
CA LEU A 148 16.38 9.26 -8.85
C LEU A 148 15.64 10.48 -8.29
N PHE A 149 16.07 10.94 -7.10
CA PHE A 149 15.46 12.08 -6.42
C PHE A 149 16.47 13.20 -6.23
N TYR A 150 16.07 14.40 -6.58
CA TYR A 150 16.79 15.61 -6.18
C TYR A 150 16.06 16.21 -4.99
N GLN A 151 16.60 16.06 -3.79
CA GLN A 151 15.96 16.56 -2.58
C GLN A 151 16.25 18.05 -2.41
N LEU A 152 15.18 18.85 -2.36
CA LEU A 152 15.27 20.30 -2.15
C LEU A 152 15.19 20.69 -0.67
N ARG A 153 14.71 19.79 0.17
CA ARG A 153 14.61 19.95 1.63
C ARG A 153 14.91 18.62 2.31
N ALA A 154 15.50 18.69 3.49
CA ALA A 154 15.68 17.48 4.29
C ALA A 154 14.30 16.90 4.70
N ARG A 155 14.22 15.58 4.75
CA ARG A 155 13.05 14.91 5.34
C ARG A 155 13.11 15.05 6.85
N HIS A 156 12.00 15.43 7.44
CA HIS A 156 11.88 15.38 8.90
C HIS A 156 11.79 13.91 9.31
N ILE A 157 12.73 13.51 10.15
CA ILE A 157 12.72 12.20 10.79
C ILE A 157 12.22 12.45 12.20
N GLU A 158 10.94 12.23 12.44
CA GLU A 158 10.39 12.18 13.79
C GLU A 158 10.19 10.74 14.25
#